data_a49d12e3e4f72e5c4470e5d415c6caab
#
_entry.id   a49d12e3e4f72e5c4470e5d415c6caab
#
_cell.length_a   1.000
_cell.length_b   1.000
_cell.length_c   1.000
_cell.angle_alpha   90.00
_cell.angle_beta   90.00
_cell.angle_gamma   90.00
#
_symmetry.space_group_name_H-M   'P 1'
#
loop_
_entity.id
_entity.type
_entity.pdbx_description
1 polymer ?
#
loop_
_entity_poly.entity_id
_entity_poly.type
_entity_poly.pdbx_seq_one_letter_code
_entity_poly.pdbx_strand_id
1 'polypeptide(L)'
;MAPYAGALSLNVNAIATPAGTAVAYPSVQITGKRELGSSQAGHCGNDFSATAALTGELLESVRLQTSRLGSWMAARGYRGLFGLDFVVDERSGRLCVVDINPRWQGSTSLQSQAACRKALAPVSAIEAAYMAGVLEAAEVMALSDSLYEPVEGAQFFLKAKGAGWWRVCRGLEPGIYTRDLTFIRPALELKETTSPDEILINGHNPRPGGRICGGARLLRVCSTERMVDPVTGKFEDWVCDVIRRLGDALGLEQCPEA
;
A
#
# COMPACT_ATOMS: atom_id res chain seq x y z
N MET A 1 1.35 24.46 -7.61
CA MET A 1 1.28 23.87 -6.26
C MET A 1 2.69 23.61 -5.77
N ALA A 2 3.08 24.11 -4.62
CA ALA A 2 4.34 23.71 -4.01
C ALA A 2 4.25 22.22 -3.62
N PRO A 3 5.24 21.38 -3.95
CA PRO A 3 5.23 20.00 -3.49
C PRO A 3 5.29 19.98 -1.97
N TYR A 4 4.39 19.25 -1.33
CA TYR A 4 4.45 18.95 0.10
C TYR A 4 5.61 17.98 0.33
N ALA A 5 6.85 18.46 0.22
CA ALA A 5 8.03 17.66 0.49
C ALA A 5 8.18 17.54 2.01
N GLY A 6 8.10 16.34 2.53
CA GLY A 6 8.24 16.02 3.96
C GLY A 6 6.93 15.79 4.71
N ALA A 7 5.77 16.13 4.15
CA ALA A 7 4.49 15.95 4.82
C ALA A 7 4.13 14.46 4.99
N LEU A 8 3.57 14.10 6.14
CA LEU A 8 2.97 12.78 6.36
C LEU A 8 1.82 12.57 5.38
N SER A 9 1.90 11.52 4.57
CA SER A 9 0.86 11.12 3.63
C SER A 9 0.16 9.87 4.13
N LEU A 10 -1.18 9.87 4.11
CA LEU A 10 -1.99 8.74 4.53
C LEU A 10 -2.93 8.31 3.41
N ASN A 11 -3.25 7.02 3.42
CA ASN A 11 -4.20 6.43 2.48
C ASN A 11 -5.22 5.59 3.26
N VAL A 12 -6.47 5.64 2.85
CA VAL A 12 -7.55 4.86 3.47
C VAL A 12 -8.45 4.24 2.41
N ASN A 13 -8.93 3.03 2.66
CA ASN A 13 -10.00 2.40 1.89
C ASN A 13 -11.31 2.50 2.66
N ALA A 14 -12.44 2.65 1.95
CA ALA A 14 -13.76 2.69 2.56
C ALA A 14 -14.83 2.17 1.60
N ILE A 15 -15.95 1.71 2.13
CA ILE A 15 -17.10 1.25 1.34
C ILE A 15 -18.26 2.21 1.57
N ALA A 16 -18.72 2.88 0.51
CA ALA A 16 -19.89 3.75 0.54
C ALA A 16 -21.16 2.93 0.30
N THR A 17 -22.15 3.10 1.18
CA THR A 17 -23.47 2.48 1.09
C THR A 17 -24.58 3.49 1.37
N PRO A 18 -25.86 3.22 1.04
CA PRO A 18 -26.98 4.07 1.44
C PRO A 18 -27.14 4.22 2.96
N ALA A 19 -26.69 3.24 3.74
CA ALA A 19 -26.78 3.24 5.19
C ALA A 19 -25.62 4.00 5.87
N GLY A 20 -24.57 4.34 5.13
CA GLY A 20 -23.39 5.03 5.64
C GLY A 20 -22.11 4.61 4.92
N THR A 21 -20.98 4.91 5.57
CA THR A 21 -19.65 4.60 5.05
C THR A 21 -18.88 3.75 6.06
N ALA A 22 -18.54 2.55 5.67
CA ALA A 22 -17.64 1.67 6.44
C ALA A 22 -16.19 2.01 6.09
N VAL A 23 -15.44 2.52 7.06
CA VAL A 23 -14.06 2.99 6.88
C VAL A 23 -13.11 1.91 7.36
N ALA A 24 -12.12 1.57 6.55
CA ALA A 24 -11.09 0.62 6.92
C ALA A 24 -9.88 1.31 7.56
N TYR A 25 -9.03 0.54 8.26
CA TYR A 25 -7.84 1.07 8.92
C TYR A 25 -6.90 1.77 7.92
N PRO A 26 -6.41 2.98 8.19
CA PRO A 26 -5.56 3.72 7.25
C PRO A 26 -4.12 3.19 7.23
N SER A 27 -3.37 3.57 6.20
CA SER A 27 -1.93 3.32 6.09
C SER A 27 -1.15 4.61 5.89
N VAL A 28 0.10 4.63 6.35
CA VAL A 28 1.10 5.60 5.90
C VAL A 28 1.42 5.32 4.43
N GLN A 29 1.37 6.35 3.60
CA GLN A 29 1.65 6.23 2.18
C GLN A 29 3.13 6.50 1.91
N ILE A 30 3.82 5.56 1.26
CA ILE A 30 5.21 5.71 0.86
C ILE A 30 5.24 6.39 -0.51
N THR A 31 5.76 7.62 -0.58
CA THR A 31 5.79 8.43 -1.80
C THR A 31 7.18 9.01 -2.05
N GLY A 32 7.50 9.30 -3.31
CA GLY A 32 8.68 10.09 -3.69
C GLY A 32 10.04 9.43 -3.45
N LYS A 33 10.08 8.11 -3.30
CA LYS A 33 11.31 7.37 -2.98
C LYS A 33 12.16 7.11 -4.23
N ARG A 34 13.21 7.91 -4.40
CA ARG A 34 14.13 7.77 -5.54
C ARG A 34 14.86 6.44 -5.56
N GLU A 35 15.17 5.89 -4.37
CA GLU A 35 15.78 4.57 -4.19
C GLU A 35 14.95 3.45 -4.82
N LEU A 36 13.62 3.62 -4.86
CA LEU A 36 12.67 2.71 -5.49
C LEU A 36 12.43 3.01 -6.99
N GLY A 37 13.17 3.93 -7.59
CA GLY A 37 12.98 4.32 -8.99
C GLY A 37 11.75 5.21 -9.22
N SER A 38 11.24 5.89 -8.19
CA SER A 38 10.04 6.72 -8.30
C SER A 38 10.37 8.20 -8.52
N SER A 39 9.44 8.92 -9.17
CA SER A 39 9.46 10.38 -9.24
C SER A 39 9.13 10.99 -7.87
N GLN A 40 9.36 12.30 -7.73
CA GLN A 40 9.22 13.03 -6.47
C GLN A 40 7.84 12.91 -5.80
N ALA A 41 6.77 12.77 -6.58
CA ALA A 41 5.40 12.59 -6.08
C ALA A 41 4.82 11.19 -6.36
N GLY A 42 5.66 10.26 -6.86
CA GLY A 42 5.18 8.95 -7.27
C GLY A 42 4.88 8.04 -6.08
N HIS A 43 3.75 7.36 -6.14
CA HIS A 43 3.39 6.31 -5.17
C HIS A 43 4.39 5.15 -5.23
N CYS A 44 4.89 4.77 -4.07
CA CYS A 44 5.89 3.71 -3.89
C CYS A 44 5.38 2.54 -3.05
N GLY A 45 4.35 2.73 -2.24
CA GLY A 45 3.84 1.69 -1.34
C GLY A 45 2.97 2.22 -0.22
N ASN A 46 2.64 1.34 0.71
CA ASN A 46 1.80 1.62 1.87
C ASN A 46 2.33 0.86 3.09
N ASP A 47 2.20 1.45 4.27
CA ASP A 47 2.66 0.89 5.53
C ASP A 47 1.57 1.03 6.60
N PHE A 48 0.84 -0.05 6.85
CA PHE A 48 -0.18 -0.13 7.91
C PHE A 48 0.48 -0.27 9.29
N SER A 49 1.64 -0.93 9.36
CA SER A 49 2.37 -1.10 10.61
C SER A 49 2.92 0.22 11.15
N ALA A 50 3.31 1.15 10.26
CA ALA A 50 3.74 2.50 10.64
C ALA A 50 2.61 3.34 11.23
N THR A 51 1.35 3.04 10.90
CA THR A 51 0.17 3.78 11.38
C THR A 51 0.00 3.67 12.89
N ALA A 52 0.48 2.59 13.51
CA ALA A 52 0.43 2.40 14.96
C ALA A 52 1.19 3.49 15.77
N ALA A 53 2.12 4.21 15.13
CA ALA A 53 2.83 5.32 15.77
C ALA A 53 2.12 6.68 15.64
N LEU A 54 0.98 6.74 14.97
CA LEU A 54 0.19 7.96 14.81
C LEU A 54 -0.74 8.18 16.00
N THR A 55 -1.11 9.44 16.25
CA THR A 55 -2.01 9.78 17.36
C THR A 55 -3.44 9.34 17.07
N GLY A 56 -4.17 8.95 18.11
CA GLY A 56 -5.59 8.59 18.00
C GLY A 56 -6.45 9.72 17.43
N GLU A 57 -6.13 10.98 17.76
CA GLU A 57 -6.82 12.16 17.21
C GLU A 57 -6.67 12.28 15.68
N LEU A 58 -5.48 12.01 15.16
CA LEU A 58 -5.25 12.02 13.71
C LEU A 58 -6.02 10.88 13.03
N LEU A 59 -5.98 9.68 13.59
CA LEU A 59 -6.70 8.51 13.08
C LEU A 59 -8.21 8.74 13.07
N GLU A 60 -8.75 9.31 14.14
CA GLU A 60 -10.18 9.66 14.20
C GLU A 60 -10.54 10.75 13.19
N SER A 61 -9.67 11.74 12.98
CA SER A 61 -9.87 12.76 11.95
C SER A 61 -9.91 12.16 10.53
N VAL A 62 -9.06 11.18 10.24
CA VAL A 62 -9.10 10.41 8.97
C VAL A 62 -10.43 9.68 8.85
N ARG A 63 -10.87 8.96 9.89
CA ARG A 63 -12.14 8.22 9.92
C ARG A 63 -13.34 9.13 9.66
N LEU A 64 -13.42 10.25 10.37
CA LEU A 64 -14.52 11.21 10.26
C LEU A 64 -14.60 11.86 8.88
N GLN A 65 -13.47 12.34 8.33
CA GLN A 65 -13.45 12.95 7.01
C GLN A 65 -13.80 11.95 5.92
N THR A 66 -13.28 10.71 6.02
CA THR A 66 -13.60 9.64 5.09
C THR A 66 -15.08 9.28 5.13
N SER A 67 -15.66 9.16 6.33
CA SER A 67 -17.08 8.85 6.52
C SER A 67 -17.97 9.95 5.91
N ARG A 68 -17.65 11.22 6.15
CA ARG A 68 -18.40 12.37 5.60
C ARG A 68 -18.36 12.39 4.08
N LEU A 69 -17.18 12.17 3.49
CA LEU A 69 -17.03 12.18 2.05
C LEU A 69 -17.71 10.97 1.39
N GLY A 70 -17.60 9.78 1.99
CA GLY A 70 -18.30 8.59 1.50
C GLY A 70 -19.83 8.76 1.55
N SER A 71 -20.36 9.35 2.63
CA SER A 71 -21.79 9.68 2.73
C SER A 71 -22.23 10.69 1.68
N TRP A 72 -21.39 11.70 1.41
CA TRP A 72 -21.63 12.66 0.32
C TRP A 72 -21.66 11.99 -1.07
N MET A 73 -20.74 11.06 -1.33
CA MET A 73 -20.71 10.25 -2.55
C MET A 73 -21.93 9.35 -2.66
N ALA A 74 -22.30 8.68 -1.55
CA ALA A 74 -23.47 7.80 -1.51
C ALA A 74 -24.77 8.52 -1.78
N ALA A 75 -24.94 9.75 -1.28
CA ALA A 75 -26.10 10.59 -1.58
C ALA A 75 -26.22 10.96 -3.06
N ARG A 76 -25.12 10.83 -3.83
CA ARG A 76 -25.05 11.04 -5.29
C ARG A 76 -25.08 9.76 -6.10
N GLY A 77 -25.42 8.65 -5.47
CA GLY A 77 -25.60 7.36 -6.14
C GLY A 77 -24.35 6.47 -6.17
N TYR A 78 -23.19 6.92 -5.63
CA TYR A 78 -22.03 6.06 -5.58
C TYR A 78 -22.23 4.90 -4.59
N ARG A 79 -21.79 3.71 -4.97
CA ARG A 79 -21.83 2.49 -4.16
C ARG A 79 -20.52 1.73 -4.34
N GLY A 80 -20.04 1.09 -3.27
CA GLY A 80 -18.86 0.24 -3.30
C GLY A 80 -17.60 0.92 -2.78
N LEU A 81 -16.47 0.31 -3.08
CA LEU A 81 -15.17 0.69 -2.54
C LEU A 81 -14.65 1.98 -3.18
N PHE A 82 -14.12 2.85 -2.35
CA PHE A 82 -13.32 4.00 -2.74
C PHE A 82 -12.13 4.18 -1.81
N GLY A 83 -11.19 5.00 -2.21
CA GLY A 83 -10.10 5.39 -1.34
C GLY A 83 -9.83 6.87 -1.34
N LEU A 84 -9.23 7.35 -0.25
CA LEU A 84 -8.79 8.72 -0.10
C LEU A 84 -7.29 8.76 0.19
N ASP A 85 -6.64 9.74 -0.42
CA ASP A 85 -5.28 10.12 -0.06
C ASP A 85 -5.34 11.42 0.73
N PHE A 86 -4.62 11.44 1.86
CA PHE A 86 -4.52 12.57 2.76
C PHE A 86 -3.07 13.04 2.87
N VAL A 87 -2.93 14.32 3.18
CA VAL A 87 -1.66 14.92 3.59
C VAL A 87 -1.88 15.68 4.90
N VAL A 88 -0.98 15.51 5.84
CA VAL A 88 -0.90 16.33 7.04
C VAL A 88 0.02 17.51 6.73
N ASP A 89 -0.52 18.73 6.79
CA ASP A 89 0.26 19.95 6.63
C ASP A 89 1.20 20.14 7.82
N GLU A 90 2.51 20.13 7.58
CA GLU A 90 3.53 20.20 8.63
C GLU A 90 3.47 21.50 9.46
N ARG A 91 2.97 22.59 8.88
CA ARG A 91 2.94 23.89 9.56
C ARG A 91 1.74 24.05 10.47
N SER A 92 0.58 23.55 10.02
CA SER A 92 -0.70 23.74 10.72
C SER A 92 -1.19 22.47 11.42
N GLY A 93 -0.59 21.30 11.16
CA GLY A 93 -1.08 19.99 11.61
C GLY A 93 -2.41 19.57 10.97
N ARG A 94 -2.92 20.35 9.99
CA ARG A 94 -4.23 20.07 9.36
C ARG A 94 -4.16 18.85 8.45
N LEU A 95 -5.14 17.97 8.61
CA LEU A 95 -5.39 16.87 7.69
C LEU A 95 -6.19 17.39 6.47
N CYS A 96 -5.64 17.18 5.28
CA CYS A 96 -6.25 17.59 4.01
C CYS A 96 -6.44 16.39 3.09
N VAL A 97 -7.64 16.20 2.53
CA VAL A 97 -7.88 15.26 1.42
C VAL A 97 -7.24 15.85 0.16
N VAL A 98 -6.41 15.07 -0.52
CA VAL A 98 -5.71 15.51 -1.74
C VAL A 98 -6.14 14.73 -2.98
N ASP A 99 -6.69 13.52 -2.81
CA ASP A 99 -7.20 12.71 -3.93
C ASP A 99 -8.36 11.82 -3.50
N ILE A 100 -9.29 11.60 -4.43
CA ILE A 100 -10.44 10.69 -4.27
C ILE A 100 -10.35 9.63 -5.37
N ASN A 101 -10.21 8.39 -4.96
CA ASN A 101 -10.08 7.25 -5.85
C ASN A 101 -11.35 6.38 -5.78
N PRO A 102 -12.38 6.57 -6.66
CA PRO A 102 -13.60 5.78 -6.66
C PRO A 102 -13.37 4.39 -7.27
N ARG A 103 -12.41 3.64 -6.72
CA ARG A 103 -11.93 2.34 -7.20
C ARG A 103 -11.05 1.64 -6.17
N TRP A 104 -10.72 0.40 -6.43
CA TRP A 104 -9.64 -0.29 -5.72
C TRP A 104 -8.31 0.44 -5.89
N GLN A 105 -7.57 0.55 -4.80
CA GLN A 105 -6.27 1.22 -4.74
C GLN A 105 -5.12 0.23 -4.64
N GLY A 106 -3.89 0.73 -4.73
CA GLY A 106 -2.68 -0.07 -4.53
C GLY A 106 -2.57 -0.69 -3.12
N SER A 107 -3.19 -0.06 -2.13
CA SER A 107 -3.24 -0.53 -0.74
C SER A 107 -4.29 -1.60 -0.46
N THR A 108 -5.37 -1.68 -1.27
CA THR A 108 -6.53 -2.55 -0.99
C THR A 108 -6.16 -4.02 -0.86
N SER A 109 -5.29 -4.53 -1.74
CA SER A 109 -4.83 -5.91 -1.68
C SER A 109 -4.01 -6.21 -0.43
N LEU A 110 -3.08 -5.31 -0.06
CA LEU A 110 -2.27 -5.48 1.15
C LEU A 110 -3.14 -5.43 2.41
N GLN A 111 -4.06 -4.47 2.50
CA GLN A 111 -4.98 -4.36 3.62
C GLN A 111 -5.82 -5.62 3.80
N SER A 112 -6.34 -6.16 2.70
CA SER A 112 -7.11 -7.40 2.71
C SER A 112 -6.28 -8.59 3.21
N GLN A 113 -5.03 -8.72 2.77
CA GLN A 113 -4.13 -9.76 3.24
C GLN A 113 -3.76 -9.59 4.73
N ALA A 114 -3.54 -8.35 5.18
CA ALA A 114 -3.26 -8.03 6.56
C ALA A 114 -4.47 -8.33 7.49
N ALA A 115 -5.68 -8.03 7.04
CA ALA A 115 -6.92 -8.39 7.75
C ALA A 115 -7.07 -9.92 7.89
N CYS A 116 -6.82 -10.67 6.81
CA CYS A 116 -6.86 -12.15 6.85
C CYS A 116 -5.88 -12.75 7.86
N ARG A 117 -4.70 -12.13 8.06
CA ARG A 117 -3.74 -12.58 9.11
C ARG A 117 -4.32 -12.49 10.52
N LYS A 118 -5.19 -11.52 10.78
CA LYS A 118 -5.88 -11.31 12.06
C LYS A 118 -7.25 -12.01 12.14
N ALA A 119 -7.59 -12.85 11.17
CA ALA A 119 -8.90 -13.47 11.03
C ALA A 119 -10.05 -12.44 10.94
N LEU A 120 -9.76 -11.23 10.46
CA LEU A 120 -10.74 -10.20 10.17
C LEU A 120 -11.25 -10.34 8.73
N ALA A 121 -12.49 -9.90 8.49
CA ALA A 121 -13.04 -9.88 7.13
C ALA A 121 -12.30 -8.84 6.26
N PRO A 122 -11.74 -9.24 5.10
CA PRO A 122 -11.00 -8.32 4.26
C PRO A 122 -11.95 -7.35 3.53
N VAL A 123 -11.54 -6.08 3.41
CA VAL A 123 -12.34 -5.03 2.78
C VAL A 123 -12.77 -5.39 1.36
N SER A 124 -11.90 -6.09 0.60
CA SER A 124 -12.20 -6.57 -0.75
C SER A 124 -13.31 -7.61 -0.80
N ALA A 125 -13.38 -8.52 0.18
CA ALA A 125 -14.44 -9.52 0.24
C ALA A 125 -15.78 -8.92 0.65
N ILE A 126 -15.77 -7.98 1.62
CA ILE A 126 -16.97 -7.26 2.04
C ILE A 126 -17.53 -6.46 0.86
N GLU A 127 -16.68 -5.74 0.14
CA GLU A 127 -17.10 -4.98 -1.05
C GLU A 127 -17.67 -5.90 -2.13
N ALA A 128 -16.97 -6.99 -2.45
CA ALA A 128 -17.45 -7.94 -3.47
C ALA A 128 -18.79 -8.56 -3.08
N ALA A 129 -18.98 -8.96 -1.83
CA ALA A 129 -20.25 -9.50 -1.33
C ALA A 129 -21.37 -8.46 -1.36
N TYR A 130 -21.08 -7.21 -1.01
CA TYR A 130 -22.03 -6.10 -1.12
C TYR A 130 -22.43 -5.82 -2.57
N MET A 131 -21.47 -5.72 -3.48
CA MET A 131 -21.74 -5.46 -4.90
C MET A 131 -22.47 -6.62 -5.59
N ALA A 132 -22.29 -7.85 -5.09
CA ALA A 132 -23.02 -9.03 -5.55
C ALA A 132 -24.42 -9.17 -4.92
N GLY A 133 -24.82 -8.27 -3.99
CA GLY A 133 -26.11 -8.35 -3.30
C GLY A 133 -26.19 -9.49 -2.27
N VAL A 134 -25.05 -10.02 -1.83
CA VAL A 134 -24.96 -11.02 -0.76
C VAL A 134 -25.02 -10.36 0.62
N LEU A 135 -24.46 -9.16 0.75
CA LEU A 135 -24.55 -8.31 1.94
C LEU A 135 -25.42 -7.09 1.65
N GLU A 136 -26.30 -6.77 2.59
CA GLU A 136 -27.07 -5.54 2.59
C GLU A 136 -26.25 -4.36 3.18
N ALA A 137 -26.66 -3.13 2.87
CA ALA A 137 -25.97 -1.93 3.34
C ALA A 137 -25.84 -1.86 4.88
N ALA A 138 -26.85 -2.31 5.61
CA ALA A 138 -26.83 -2.36 7.07
C ALA A 138 -25.82 -3.39 7.61
N GLU A 139 -25.65 -4.53 6.93
CA GLU A 139 -24.68 -5.56 7.29
C GLU A 139 -23.24 -5.08 7.04
N VAL A 140 -22.99 -4.35 5.95
CA VAL A 140 -21.69 -3.68 5.73
C VAL A 140 -21.38 -2.71 6.86
N MET A 141 -22.37 -1.91 7.30
CA MET A 141 -22.18 -0.98 8.41
C MET A 141 -21.92 -1.68 9.75
N ALA A 142 -22.52 -2.85 9.99
CA ALA A 142 -22.25 -3.66 11.18
C ALA A 142 -20.79 -4.17 11.25
N LEU A 143 -20.10 -4.24 10.11
CA LEU A 143 -18.67 -4.62 10.03
C LEU A 143 -17.71 -3.43 10.16
N SER A 144 -18.23 -2.20 10.30
CA SER A 144 -17.42 -0.97 10.23
C SER A 144 -16.32 -0.92 11.31
N ASP A 145 -16.61 -1.33 12.53
CA ASP A 145 -15.61 -1.32 13.61
C ASP A 145 -14.54 -2.40 13.38
N SER A 146 -14.93 -3.59 12.90
CA SER A 146 -13.99 -4.64 12.52
C SER A 146 -13.08 -4.24 11.36
N LEU A 147 -13.58 -3.46 10.40
CA LEU A 147 -12.77 -2.91 9.30
C LEU A 147 -11.75 -1.87 9.78
N TYR A 148 -12.07 -1.16 10.86
CA TYR A 148 -11.18 -0.14 11.45
C TYR A 148 -10.20 -0.71 12.48
N GLU A 149 -10.26 -2.01 12.76
CA GLU A 149 -9.26 -2.66 13.59
C GLU A 149 -7.85 -2.51 13.01
N PRO A 150 -6.83 -2.18 13.85
CA PRO A 150 -5.46 -2.08 13.40
C PRO A 150 -4.96 -3.36 12.75
N VAL A 151 -4.36 -3.24 11.58
CA VAL A 151 -3.73 -4.34 10.86
C VAL A 151 -2.25 -4.07 10.65
N GLU A 152 -1.45 -5.13 10.51
CA GLU A 152 -0.01 -5.08 10.29
C GLU A 152 0.33 -5.55 8.88
N GLY A 153 1.11 -4.76 8.21
CA GLY A 153 1.59 -5.04 6.86
C GLY A 153 2.13 -3.80 6.19
N ALA A 154 3.22 -3.96 5.49
CA ALA A 154 3.83 -2.91 4.71
C ALA A 154 4.22 -3.44 3.33
N GLN A 155 4.23 -2.58 2.33
CA GLN A 155 4.70 -2.92 0.99
C GLN A 155 5.40 -1.75 0.32
N PHE A 156 6.38 -2.08 -0.51
CA PHE A 156 6.88 -1.16 -1.51
C PHE A 156 6.98 -1.81 -2.90
N PHE A 157 7.01 -0.96 -3.92
CA PHE A 157 7.19 -1.36 -5.31
C PHE A 157 8.55 -0.86 -5.80
N LEU A 158 9.45 -1.80 -6.14
CA LEU A 158 10.67 -1.46 -6.86
C LEU A 158 10.33 -1.21 -8.32
N LYS A 159 10.86 -0.13 -8.89
CA LYS A 159 10.69 0.27 -10.30
C LYS A 159 12.03 0.35 -11.01
N ALA A 160 12.02 0.18 -12.32
CA ALA A 160 13.17 0.46 -13.16
C ALA A 160 13.53 1.95 -13.07
N LYS A 161 14.79 2.29 -12.78
CA LYS A 161 15.23 3.66 -12.57
C LYS A 161 15.40 4.41 -13.90
N GLY A 162 15.15 5.74 -13.86
CA GLY A 162 15.42 6.63 -14.99
C GLY A 162 14.51 6.41 -16.20
N ALA A 163 14.97 6.87 -17.36
CA ALA A 163 14.31 6.71 -18.67
C ALA A 163 15.00 5.61 -19.50
N GLY A 164 14.39 5.24 -20.63
CA GLY A 164 14.92 4.26 -21.56
C GLY A 164 14.51 2.82 -21.23
N TRP A 165 15.24 1.87 -21.81
CA TRP A 165 14.96 0.44 -21.68
C TRP A 165 16.02 -0.26 -20.84
N TRP A 166 15.57 -1.24 -20.08
CA TRP A 166 16.40 -2.06 -19.20
C TRP A 166 16.22 -3.54 -19.53
N ARG A 167 17.30 -4.31 -19.49
CA ARG A 167 17.27 -5.76 -19.51
C ARG A 167 17.37 -6.29 -18.10
N VAL A 168 16.54 -7.24 -17.76
CA VAL A 168 16.62 -7.99 -16.52
C VAL A 168 17.56 -9.17 -16.74
N CYS A 169 18.72 -9.18 -16.08
CA CYS A 169 19.70 -10.26 -16.28
C CYS A 169 19.41 -11.47 -15.42
N ARG A 170 18.83 -11.26 -14.23
CA ARG A 170 18.46 -12.31 -13.28
C ARG A 170 17.04 -12.08 -12.79
N GLY A 171 16.32 -13.15 -12.48
CA GLY A 171 14.97 -13.09 -11.92
C GLY A 171 14.96 -13.50 -10.46
N LEU A 172 13.93 -13.09 -9.76
CA LEU A 172 13.60 -13.58 -8.43
C LEU A 172 12.27 -14.32 -8.51
N GLU A 173 12.22 -15.54 -7.99
CA GLU A 173 10.99 -16.32 -7.93
C GLU A 173 10.02 -15.68 -6.92
N PRO A 174 8.70 -15.69 -7.17
CA PRO A 174 7.73 -15.29 -6.16
C PRO A 174 7.82 -16.19 -4.92
N GLY A 175 7.95 -15.58 -3.73
CA GLY A 175 8.09 -16.38 -2.51
C GLY A 175 8.51 -15.59 -1.29
N ILE A 176 8.72 -16.33 -0.22
CA ILE A 176 9.26 -15.85 1.05
C ILE A 176 10.78 -15.90 1.01
N TYR A 177 11.37 -14.81 1.45
CA TYR A 177 12.81 -14.61 1.56
C TYR A 177 13.16 -14.11 2.95
N THR A 178 14.39 -14.33 3.36
CA THR A 178 15.00 -13.56 4.45
C THR A 178 15.33 -12.13 3.98
N ARG A 179 15.66 -11.22 4.88
CA ARG A 179 16.06 -9.83 4.53
C ARG A 179 17.40 -9.75 3.77
N ASP A 180 18.20 -10.80 3.79
CA ASP A 180 19.44 -10.93 2.99
C ASP A 180 19.20 -11.53 1.59
N LEU A 181 17.93 -11.74 1.22
CA LEU A 181 17.45 -12.33 -0.02
C LEU A 181 17.76 -13.81 -0.22
N THR A 182 17.93 -14.57 0.85
CA THR A 182 17.93 -16.04 0.78
C THR A 182 16.49 -16.53 0.58
N PHE A 183 16.24 -17.26 -0.50
CA PHE A 183 14.92 -17.86 -0.79
C PHE A 183 14.60 -18.96 0.21
N ILE A 184 13.40 -18.93 0.79
CA ILE A 184 12.94 -19.89 1.78
C ILE A 184 11.94 -20.87 1.15
N ARG A 185 10.86 -20.34 0.53
CA ARG A 185 9.79 -21.14 -0.07
C ARG A 185 8.93 -20.32 -1.04
N PRO A 186 8.25 -20.98 -1.99
CA PRO A 186 7.23 -20.31 -2.82
C PRO A 186 6.09 -19.79 -1.93
N ALA A 187 5.58 -18.59 -2.23
CA ALA A 187 4.44 -18.00 -1.57
C ALA A 187 3.85 -16.85 -2.41
N LEU A 188 2.59 -16.53 -2.20
CA LEU A 188 1.90 -15.44 -2.89
C LEU A 188 1.25 -14.43 -1.94
N GLU A 189 1.02 -14.81 -0.69
CA GLU A 189 0.26 -14.02 0.26
C GLU A 189 1.06 -13.71 1.54
N LEU A 190 0.85 -12.50 2.07
CA LEU A 190 1.52 -12.03 3.29
C LEU A 190 1.24 -12.93 4.51
N LYS A 191 0.05 -13.60 4.56
CA LYS A 191 -0.27 -14.51 5.66
C LYS A 191 0.65 -15.74 5.75
N GLU A 192 1.41 -16.01 4.69
CA GLU A 192 2.36 -17.13 4.65
C GLU A 192 3.71 -16.80 5.31
N THR A 193 3.95 -15.53 5.69
CA THR A 193 5.10 -15.18 6.52
C THR A 193 4.91 -15.65 7.95
N THR A 194 5.94 -16.25 8.53
CA THR A 194 5.92 -16.85 9.88
C THR A 194 6.85 -16.17 10.87
N SER A 195 7.74 -15.30 10.38
CA SER A 195 8.69 -14.53 11.18
C SER A 195 8.69 -13.05 10.75
N PRO A 196 8.94 -12.11 11.68
CA PRO A 196 9.10 -10.70 11.36
C PRO A 196 10.29 -10.42 10.41
N ASP A 197 11.29 -11.33 10.36
CA ASP A 197 12.44 -11.20 9.46
C ASP A 197 12.18 -11.74 8.05
N GLU A 198 11.03 -12.36 7.82
CA GLU A 198 10.62 -12.81 6.50
C GLU A 198 10.02 -11.66 5.70
N ILE A 199 10.35 -11.62 4.41
CA ILE A 199 9.73 -10.74 3.43
C ILE A 199 9.10 -11.57 2.31
N LEU A 200 7.94 -11.14 1.83
CA LEU A 200 7.30 -11.70 0.65
C LEU A 200 7.71 -10.87 -0.57
N ILE A 201 8.30 -11.52 -1.58
CA ILE A 201 8.56 -10.92 -2.89
C ILE A 201 7.57 -11.48 -3.89
N ASN A 202 6.73 -10.63 -4.47
CA ASN A 202 5.75 -11.04 -5.47
C ASN A 202 5.39 -9.89 -6.43
N GLY A 203 4.41 -10.11 -7.31
CA GLY A 203 3.94 -9.13 -8.30
C GLY A 203 4.99 -8.86 -9.38
N HIS A 204 4.59 -8.66 -10.59
CA HIS A 204 5.38 -8.40 -11.79
C HIS A 204 6.59 -9.33 -12.05
N ASN A 205 7.45 -9.61 -11.13
CA ASN A 205 8.63 -10.49 -11.14
C ASN A 205 9.16 -10.75 -12.57
N PRO A 206 9.89 -9.79 -13.17
CA PRO A 206 10.27 -9.89 -14.57
C PRO A 206 11.23 -11.06 -14.80
N ARG A 207 11.03 -11.76 -15.91
CA ARG A 207 11.86 -12.92 -16.26
C ARG A 207 13.24 -12.48 -16.76
N PRO A 208 14.29 -13.29 -16.52
CA PRO A 208 15.60 -13.07 -17.13
C PRO A 208 15.50 -12.90 -18.64
N GLY A 209 16.26 -11.97 -19.20
CA GLY A 209 16.23 -11.60 -20.61
C GLY A 209 15.08 -10.64 -20.99
N GLY A 210 14.09 -10.43 -20.14
CA GLY A 210 12.98 -9.51 -20.37
C GLY A 210 13.45 -8.06 -20.48
N ARG A 211 12.81 -7.29 -21.40
CA ARG A 211 13.01 -5.84 -21.53
C ARG A 211 11.88 -5.10 -20.84
N ILE A 212 12.22 -4.05 -20.10
CA ILE A 212 11.30 -3.21 -19.34
C ILE A 212 11.63 -1.74 -19.57
N CYS A 213 10.62 -0.89 -19.60
CA CYS A 213 10.83 0.56 -19.70
C CYS A 213 11.11 1.18 -18.33
N GLY A 214 11.80 2.29 -18.31
CA GLY A 214 12.00 3.09 -17.11
C GLY A 214 10.66 3.47 -16.45
N GLY A 215 10.62 3.42 -15.14
CA GLY A 215 9.40 3.64 -14.34
C GLY A 215 8.48 2.43 -14.22
N ALA A 216 8.67 1.36 -15.00
CA ALA A 216 7.88 0.13 -14.85
C ALA A 216 8.15 -0.55 -13.51
N ARG A 217 7.11 -1.13 -12.91
CA ARG A 217 7.23 -1.94 -11.69
C ARG A 217 7.97 -3.24 -11.98
N LEU A 218 8.97 -3.54 -11.17
CA LEU A 218 9.77 -4.76 -11.25
C LEU A 218 9.22 -5.84 -10.33
N LEU A 219 9.00 -5.48 -9.07
CA LEU A 219 8.48 -6.39 -8.06
C LEU A 219 7.82 -5.61 -6.93
N ARG A 220 7.10 -6.34 -6.09
CA ARG A 220 6.55 -5.87 -4.83
C ARG A 220 7.23 -6.63 -3.70
N VAL A 221 7.63 -5.92 -2.66
CA VAL A 221 8.09 -6.48 -1.39
C VAL A 221 7.05 -6.18 -0.33
N CYS A 222 6.64 -7.20 0.41
CA CYS A 222 5.73 -7.06 1.55
C CYS A 222 6.40 -7.60 2.82
N SER A 223 6.08 -7.02 3.98
CA SER A 223 6.48 -7.47 5.30
C SER A 223 5.37 -7.18 6.30
N THR A 224 5.38 -7.84 7.44
CA THR A 224 4.56 -7.47 8.60
C THR A 224 5.18 -6.34 9.41
N GLU A 225 6.49 -6.15 9.28
CA GLU A 225 7.22 -5.10 9.98
C GLU A 225 7.07 -3.73 9.32
N ARG A 226 7.21 -2.70 10.12
CA ARG A 226 7.24 -1.32 9.68
C ARG A 226 8.41 -1.09 8.71
N MET A 227 8.14 -0.42 7.61
CA MET A 227 9.13 -0.08 6.59
C MET A 227 9.57 1.38 6.64
N VAL A 228 8.70 2.28 7.11
CA VAL A 228 8.99 3.73 7.18
C VAL A 228 8.71 4.27 8.57
N ASP A 229 9.53 5.20 8.99
CA ASP A 229 9.24 6.06 10.13
C ASP A 229 8.18 7.11 9.70
N PRO A 230 7.00 7.16 10.32
CA PRO A 230 5.93 8.05 9.87
C PRO A 230 6.21 9.53 10.16
N VAL A 231 7.13 9.85 11.08
CA VAL A 231 7.49 11.22 11.44
C VAL A 231 8.49 11.80 10.45
N THR A 232 9.53 11.04 10.14
CA THR A 232 10.61 11.49 9.25
C THR A 232 10.40 11.10 7.80
N GLY A 233 9.48 10.16 7.54
CA GLY A 233 9.26 9.54 6.23
C GLY A 233 10.44 8.71 5.74
N LYS A 234 11.48 8.49 6.54
CA LYS A 234 12.65 7.71 6.15
C LYS A 234 12.35 6.22 6.21
N PHE A 235 13.02 5.45 5.36
CA PHE A 235 13.00 4.00 5.48
C PHE A 235 13.75 3.54 6.74
N GLU A 236 13.29 2.44 7.33
CA GLU A 236 14.05 1.68 8.32
C GLU A 236 15.34 1.13 7.67
N ASP A 237 16.41 0.98 8.44
CA ASP A 237 17.72 0.57 7.93
C ASP A 237 17.67 -0.76 7.17
N TRP A 238 16.93 -1.75 7.69
CA TRP A 238 16.76 -3.03 7.04
C TRP A 238 16.11 -2.92 5.66
N VAL A 239 15.20 -1.96 5.45
CA VAL A 239 14.55 -1.72 4.16
C VAL A 239 15.55 -1.17 3.15
N CYS A 240 16.41 -0.24 3.57
CA CYS A 240 17.49 0.29 2.74
C CYS A 240 18.43 -0.83 2.26
N ASP A 241 18.78 -1.76 3.15
CA ASP A 241 19.59 -2.92 2.81
C ASP A 241 18.91 -3.86 1.82
N VAL A 242 17.63 -4.17 2.02
CA VAL A 242 16.83 -4.98 1.07
C VAL A 242 16.79 -4.31 -0.30
N ILE A 243 16.50 -3.01 -0.38
CA ILE A 243 16.45 -2.27 -1.66
C ILE A 243 17.78 -2.37 -2.41
N ARG A 244 18.90 -2.19 -1.73
CA ARG A 244 20.23 -2.30 -2.32
C ARG A 244 20.47 -3.71 -2.87
N ARG A 245 20.22 -4.75 -2.07
CA ARG A 245 20.39 -6.16 -2.46
C ARG A 245 19.49 -6.56 -3.63
N LEU A 246 18.27 -6.04 -3.71
CA LEU A 246 17.35 -6.29 -4.82
C LEU A 246 17.88 -5.73 -6.14
N GLY A 247 18.51 -4.55 -6.12
CA GLY A 247 19.16 -3.98 -7.29
C GLY A 247 20.27 -4.92 -7.83
N ASP A 248 21.12 -5.41 -6.93
CA ASP A 248 22.21 -6.35 -7.27
C ASP A 248 21.65 -7.70 -7.76
N ALA A 249 20.60 -8.21 -7.11
CA ALA A 249 20.01 -9.52 -7.43
C ALA A 249 19.34 -9.54 -8.81
N LEU A 250 18.69 -8.47 -9.24
CA LEU A 250 18.04 -8.37 -10.55
C LEU A 250 19.04 -8.14 -11.70
N GLY A 251 20.19 -7.54 -11.41
CA GLY A 251 21.23 -7.27 -12.41
C GLY A 251 20.67 -6.50 -13.61
N LEU A 252 20.11 -5.30 -13.36
CA LEU A 252 19.52 -4.48 -14.40
C LEU A 252 20.60 -3.83 -15.28
N GLU A 253 20.55 -4.06 -16.59
CA GLU A 253 21.43 -3.46 -17.58
C GLU A 253 20.63 -2.51 -18.48
N GLN A 254 21.14 -1.28 -18.68
CA GLN A 254 20.52 -0.35 -19.59
C GLN A 254 20.74 -0.83 -21.04
N CYS A 255 19.65 -0.88 -21.81
CA CYS A 255 19.69 -1.24 -23.23
C CYS A 255 19.66 0.00 -24.10
N PRO A 256 20.26 -0.03 -25.30
CA PRO A 256 20.01 0.97 -26.33
C PRO A 256 18.50 1.06 -26.62
N GLU A 257 18.05 2.26 -26.99
CA GLU A 257 16.70 2.42 -27.54
C GLU A 257 16.61 1.60 -28.83
N ALA A 258 15.49 0.91 -29.03
CA ALA A 258 15.26 0.07 -30.19
C ALA A 258 14.92 0.91 -31.43
#